data_579f536bb17ad28866e77f07d1eac25a
#
_entry.id   579f536bb17ad28866e77f07d1eac25a
#
_cell.length_a   1.000
_cell.length_b   1.000
_cell.length_c   1.000
_cell.angle_alpha   90.00
_cell.angle_beta   90.00
_cell.angle_gamma   90.00
#
_symmetry.space_group_name_H-M   'P 1'
#
loop_
_entity.id
_entity.type
_entity.pdbx_description
1 polymer ?
#
loop_
_entity_poly.entity_id
_entity_poly.type
_entity_poly.pdbx_seq_one_letter_code
_entity_poly.pdbx_strand_id
1 'polypeptide(L)'
;FYWVGDGLYREKITTELEQFSNFKWLSRMKYPDEVKDFLSEIDIYALITGMDTAPLTLKEAQLMQKPVIATDVGGVNEMMENNQNGFLVKEGSSKDVIDKIKILINDKELSLKMGESGRIFVEEIFSWEIIAKKFLDSISNYIKNEK
;
A
#
# COMPACT_ATOMS: atom_id res chain seq x y z
N PHE A 1 -2.81 -3.00 -16.30
CA PHE A 1 -1.94 -3.44 -15.20
C PHE A 1 -0.54 -2.85 -15.39
N TYR A 2 -0.07 -2.14 -14.37
CA TYR A 2 1.26 -1.55 -14.36
C TYR A 2 2.13 -2.27 -13.34
N TRP A 3 3.35 -2.60 -13.71
CA TRP A 3 4.40 -3.02 -12.81
C TRP A 3 5.46 -1.93 -12.74
N VAL A 4 5.68 -1.39 -11.54
CA VAL A 4 6.62 -0.30 -11.31
C VAL A 4 7.81 -0.79 -10.52
N GLY A 5 9.00 -0.46 -10.97
CA GLY A 5 10.25 -0.76 -10.28
C GLY A 5 11.22 -1.56 -11.11
N ASP A 6 12.33 -1.92 -10.48
CA ASP A 6 13.44 -2.64 -11.09
C ASP A 6 14.03 -3.64 -10.08
N GLY A 7 14.60 -4.73 -10.57
CA GLY A 7 15.20 -5.75 -9.73
C GLY A 7 15.68 -6.97 -10.52
N LEU A 8 16.24 -7.94 -9.79
CA LEU A 8 16.86 -9.14 -10.38
C LEU A 8 15.93 -9.97 -11.28
N TYR A 9 14.64 -9.92 -11.03
CA TYR A 9 13.66 -10.72 -11.79
C TYR A 9 12.98 -9.96 -12.93
N ARG A 10 13.40 -8.71 -13.20
CA ARG A 10 12.79 -7.86 -14.21
C ARG A 10 12.68 -8.55 -15.57
N GLU A 11 13.80 -9.02 -16.12
CA GLU A 11 13.84 -9.62 -17.46
C GLU A 11 12.92 -10.84 -17.55
N LYS A 12 12.94 -11.70 -16.54
CA LYS A 12 12.05 -12.87 -16.50
C LYS A 12 10.58 -12.47 -16.53
N ILE A 13 10.21 -11.49 -15.71
CA ILE A 13 8.83 -11.04 -15.55
C ILE A 13 8.34 -10.31 -16.80
N THR A 14 9.13 -9.41 -17.36
CA THR A 14 8.75 -8.68 -18.56
C THR A 14 8.61 -9.64 -19.74
N THR A 15 9.53 -10.59 -19.93
CA THR A 15 9.44 -11.62 -20.97
C THR A 15 8.15 -12.44 -20.87
N GLU A 16 7.74 -12.81 -19.67
CA GLU A 16 6.50 -13.59 -19.45
C GLU A 16 5.23 -12.75 -19.64
N LEU A 17 5.25 -11.47 -19.30
CA LEU A 17 4.05 -10.63 -19.23
C LEU A 17 3.85 -9.70 -20.43
N GLU A 18 4.88 -9.38 -21.21
CA GLU A 18 4.77 -8.52 -22.41
C GLU A 18 3.85 -9.09 -23.51
N GLN A 19 3.56 -10.39 -23.49
CA GLN A 19 2.56 -10.99 -24.36
C GLN A 19 1.12 -10.49 -24.11
N PHE A 20 0.88 -9.91 -22.93
CA PHE A 20 -0.44 -9.38 -22.58
C PHE A 20 -0.53 -7.88 -22.90
N SER A 21 -1.43 -7.50 -23.80
CA SER A 21 -1.61 -6.12 -24.26
C SER A 21 -1.99 -5.13 -23.14
N ASN A 22 -2.52 -5.62 -22.04
CA ASN A 22 -2.89 -4.84 -20.85
C ASN A 22 -1.81 -4.80 -19.76
N PHE A 23 -0.62 -5.35 -20.00
CA PHE A 23 0.54 -5.25 -19.12
C PHE A 23 1.46 -4.11 -19.59
N LYS A 24 1.96 -3.32 -18.63
CA LYS A 24 3.01 -2.32 -18.87
C LYS A 24 4.00 -2.34 -17.72
N TRP A 25 5.26 -2.46 -18.05
CA TRP A 25 6.35 -2.25 -17.12
C TRP A 25 6.80 -0.79 -17.15
N LEU A 26 7.01 -0.21 -15.96
CA LEU A 26 7.55 1.13 -15.78
C LEU A 26 8.81 1.04 -14.91
N SER A 27 9.86 1.77 -15.30
CA SER A 27 11.09 1.84 -14.54
C SER A 27 10.91 2.57 -13.21
N ARG A 28 12.01 2.80 -12.49
CA ARG A 28 12.01 3.62 -11.28
C ARG A 28 11.53 5.04 -11.60
N MET A 29 10.66 5.53 -10.73
CA MET A 29 10.11 6.88 -10.81
C MET A 29 10.91 7.85 -9.94
N LYS A 30 10.98 9.11 -10.35
CA LYS A 30 11.59 10.16 -9.54
C LYS A 30 10.64 10.55 -8.41
N TYR A 31 11.14 10.46 -7.22
CA TYR A 31 10.42 10.85 -6.01
C TYR A 31 10.57 12.37 -5.77
N PRO A 32 9.53 13.07 -5.29
CA PRO A 32 8.17 12.56 -5.03
C PRO A 32 7.19 12.71 -6.19
N ASP A 33 7.48 13.55 -7.18
CA ASP A 33 6.52 14.05 -8.15
C ASP A 33 5.99 12.95 -9.08
N GLU A 34 6.89 12.19 -9.74
CA GLU A 34 6.46 11.12 -10.65
C GLU A 34 5.68 10.01 -9.92
N VAL A 35 6.04 9.73 -8.65
CA VAL A 35 5.31 8.74 -7.83
C VAL A 35 3.90 9.24 -7.52
N LYS A 36 3.77 10.51 -7.14
CA LYS A 36 2.48 11.14 -6.87
C LYS A 36 1.59 11.16 -8.12
N ASP A 37 2.14 11.57 -9.24
CA ASP A 37 1.40 11.61 -10.51
C ASP A 37 0.93 10.21 -10.91
N PHE A 38 1.81 9.22 -10.84
CA PHE A 38 1.45 7.82 -11.11
C PHE A 38 0.36 7.31 -10.17
N LEU A 39 0.49 7.53 -8.87
CA LEU A 39 -0.51 7.10 -7.89
C LEU A 39 -1.85 7.82 -8.09
N SER A 40 -1.87 9.04 -8.64
CA SER A 40 -3.12 9.74 -8.94
C SER A 40 -3.92 9.06 -10.06
N GLU A 41 -3.24 8.46 -11.02
CA GLU A 41 -3.83 7.88 -12.24
C GLU A 41 -4.29 6.41 -12.09
N ILE A 42 -3.81 5.68 -11.09
CA ILE A 42 -4.22 4.28 -10.87
C ILE A 42 -5.53 4.20 -10.09
N ASP A 43 -6.24 3.09 -10.26
CA ASP A 43 -7.50 2.82 -9.53
C ASP A 43 -7.28 1.99 -8.27
N ILE A 44 -6.33 1.07 -8.30
CA ILE A 44 -6.04 0.12 -7.21
C ILE A 44 -4.52 0.00 -7.06
N TYR A 45 -4.04 0.06 -5.83
CA TYR A 45 -2.64 -0.22 -5.52
C TYR A 45 -2.50 -1.64 -4.94
N ALA A 46 -1.55 -2.41 -5.45
CA ALA A 46 -1.28 -3.77 -4.95
C ALA A 46 0.19 -3.92 -4.53
N LEU A 47 0.42 -4.31 -3.28
CA LEU A 47 1.72 -4.64 -2.71
C LEU A 47 1.78 -6.15 -2.41
N ILE A 48 2.25 -6.91 -3.37
CA ILE A 48 2.35 -8.37 -3.25
C ILE A 48 3.80 -8.74 -2.96
N THR A 49 4.13 -8.85 -1.69
CA THR A 49 5.49 -9.10 -1.20
C THR A 49 5.54 -10.31 -0.27
N GLY A 50 6.69 -10.98 -0.18
CA GLY A 50 6.93 -12.05 0.79
C GLY A 50 7.47 -11.56 2.14
N MET A 51 7.95 -10.30 2.20
CA MET A 51 8.43 -9.68 3.44
C MET A 51 8.42 -8.16 3.29
N ASP A 52 7.82 -7.47 4.23
CA ASP A 52 7.96 -6.02 4.40
C ASP A 52 7.65 -5.67 5.85
N THR A 53 8.30 -4.65 6.39
CA THR A 53 8.11 -4.23 7.78
C THR A 53 7.29 -2.95 7.91
N ALA A 54 7.48 -2.00 6.98
CA ALA A 54 6.77 -0.73 7.02
C ALA A 54 6.76 -0.07 5.62
N PRO A 55 6.02 -0.60 4.65
CA PRO A 55 6.05 -0.14 3.27
C PRO A 55 5.54 1.30 3.15
N LEU A 56 6.44 2.23 2.81
CA LEU A 56 6.07 3.63 2.59
C LEU A 56 5.12 3.78 1.41
N THR A 57 5.33 3.00 0.35
CA THR A 57 4.51 3.04 -0.86
C THR A 57 3.05 2.69 -0.60
N LEU A 58 2.77 1.84 0.41
CA LEU A 58 1.41 1.53 0.83
C LEU A 58 0.72 2.78 1.42
N LYS A 59 1.44 3.52 2.29
CA LYS A 59 0.93 4.77 2.88
C LYS A 59 0.77 5.87 1.83
N GLU A 60 1.69 5.96 0.87
CA GLU A 60 1.60 6.90 -0.25
C GLU A 60 0.35 6.64 -1.10
N ALA A 61 0.06 5.38 -1.41
CA ALA A 61 -1.16 5.01 -2.13
C ALA A 61 -2.43 5.36 -1.34
N GLN A 62 -2.45 5.08 -0.04
CA GLN A 62 -3.57 5.45 0.84
C GLN A 62 -3.76 6.97 0.93
N LEU A 63 -2.69 7.77 1.04
CA LEU A 63 -2.76 9.24 1.00
C LEU A 63 -3.35 9.75 -0.31
N MET A 64 -3.12 9.04 -1.42
CA MET A 64 -3.72 9.34 -2.73
C MET A 64 -5.12 8.74 -2.89
N GLN A 65 -5.76 8.32 -1.78
CA GLN A 65 -7.10 7.73 -1.75
C GLN A 65 -7.25 6.50 -2.66
N LYS A 66 -6.21 5.68 -2.75
CA LYS A 66 -6.30 4.44 -3.49
C LYS A 66 -6.61 3.28 -2.55
N PRO A 67 -7.61 2.44 -2.87
CA PRO A 67 -7.81 1.19 -2.16
C PRO A 67 -6.58 0.31 -2.35
N VAL A 68 -6.16 -0.35 -1.30
CA VAL A 68 -4.92 -1.15 -1.30
C VAL A 68 -5.21 -2.63 -1.16
N ILE A 69 -4.43 -3.46 -1.86
CA ILE A 69 -4.39 -4.91 -1.68
C ILE A 69 -2.96 -5.25 -1.29
N ALA A 70 -2.75 -5.86 -0.13
CA ALA A 70 -1.41 -6.20 0.32
C ALA A 70 -1.35 -7.61 0.91
N THR A 71 -0.20 -8.26 0.78
CA THR A 71 0.03 -9.54 1.47
C THR A 71 0.15 -9.32 2.98
N ASP A 72 -0.48 -10.21 3.76
CA ASP A 72 -0.42 -10.21 5.22
C ASP A 72 0.91 -10.82 5.67
N VAL A 73 1.95 -10.02 5.65
CA VAL A 73 3.31 -10.40 6.03
C VAL A 73 4.01 -9.28 6.82
N GLY A 74 4.86 -9.67 7.76
CA GLY A 74 5.66 -8.72 8.53
C GLY A 74 4.81 -7.66 9.24
N GLY A 75 5.13 -6.38 9.03
CA GLY A 75 4.40 -5.24 9.61
C GLY A 75 3.34 -4.63 8.68
N VAL A 76 3.00 -5.26 7.57
CA VAL A 76 2.00 -4.74 6.62
C VAL A 76 0.62 -4.57 7.26
N ASN A 77 0.23 -5.51 8.14
CA ASN A 77 -1.05 -5.47 8.86
C ASN A 77 -1.17 -4.32 9.88
N GLU A 78 -0.06 -3.69 10.25
CA GLU A 78 -0.05 -2.49 11.08
C GLU A 78 -0.23 -1.21 10.25
N MET A 79 -0.08 -1.32 8.92
CA MET A 79 -0.14 -0.20 7.98
C MET A 79 -1.52 -0.02 7.34
N MET A 80 -2.47 -0.90 7.65
CA MET A 80 -3.81 -0.84 7.09
C MET A 80 -4.82 -1.61 7.95
N GLU A 81 -6.09 -1.32 7.76
CA GLU A 81 -7.21 -2.03 8.38
C GLU A 81 -7.93 -2.89 7.34
N ASN A 82 -7.82 -4.20 7.50
CA ASN A 82 -8.41 -5.15 6.57
C ASN A 82 -9.93 -4.98 6.45
N ASN A 83 -10.43 -4.96 5.22
CA ASN A 83 -11.83 -4.71 4.82
C ASN A 83 -12.34 -3.29 5.11
N GLN A 84 -11.54 -2.36 5.60
CA GLN A 84 -11.90 -0.97 5.82
C GLN A 84 -11.23 -0.03 4.82
N ASN A 85 -9.91 -0.07 4.74
CA ASN A 85 -9.14 0.77 3.81
C ASN A 85 -8.41 -0.03 2.72
N GLY A 86 -8.68 -1.34 2.63
CA GLY A 86 -8.12 -2.24 1.64
C GLY A 86 -8.31 -3.70 2.03
N PHE A 87 -7.60 -4.59 1.35
CA PHE A 87 -7.66 -6.02 1.59
C PHE A 87 -6.28 -6.61 1.90
N LEU A 88 -6.18 -7.33 3.01
CA LEU A 88 -5.07 -8.25 3.27
C LEU A 88 -5.35 -9.59 2.58
N VAL A 89 -4.35 -10.12 1.91
CA VAL A 89 -4.39 -11.39 1.19
C VAL A 89 -3.30 -12.32 1.69
N LYS A 90 -3.55 -13.62 1.61
CA LYS A 90 -2.57 -14.61 2.04
C LYS A 90 -1.34 -14.61 1.11
N GLU A 91 -0.15 -14.70 1.69
CA GLU A 91 1.09 -14.88 0.95
C GLU A 91 1.00 -16.10 0.01
N GLY A 92 1.46 -15.91 -1.24
CA GLY A 92 1.44 -16.96 -2.28
C GLY A 92 0.06 -17.27 -2.87
N SER A 93 -1.01 -16.62 -2.42
CA SER A 93 -2.36 -16.84 -2.93
C SER A 93 -2.72 -15.90 -4.08
N SER A 94 -2.38 -16.25 -5.29
CA SER A 94 -2.82 -15.51 -6.49
C SER A 94 -4.35 -15.45 -6.61
N LYS A 95 -5.05 -16.49 -6.15
CA LYS A 95 -6.51 -16.52 -6.13
C LYS A 95 -7.08 -15.42 -5.26
N ASP A 96 -6.57 -15.24 -4.03
CA ASP A 96 -7.08 -14.19 -3.14
C ASP A 96 -6.86 -12.81 -3.74
N VAL A 97 -5.69 -12.57 -4.34
CA VAL A 97 -5.40 -11.30 -5.04
C VAL A 97 -6.41 -11.04 -6.15
N ILE A 98 -6.66 -12.03 -7.02
CA ILE A 98 -7.63 -11.92 -8.12
C ILE A 98 -9.04 -11.64 -7.60
N ASP A 99 -9.47 -12.35 -6.57
CA ASP A 99 -10.81 -12.20 -6.01
C ASP A 99 -10.99 -10.78 -5.41
N LYS A 100 -9.97 -10.23 -4.72
CA LYS A 100 -10.03 -8.87 -4.18
C LYS A 100 -9.98 -7.78 -5.25
N ILE A 101 -9.17 -7.96 -6.29
CA ILE A 101 -9.18 -7.07 -7.46
C ILE A 101 -10.57 -7.04 -8.10
N LYS A 102 -11.19 -8.20 -8.33
CA LYS A 102 -12.53 -8.29 -8.91
C LYS A 102 -13.59 -7.57 -8.07
N ILE A 103 -13.51 -7.66 -6.74
CA ILE A 103 -14.42 -6.94 -5.85
C ILE A 103 -14.30 -5.43 -6.09
N LEU A 104 -13.09 -4.87 -6.07
CA LEU A 104 -12.86 -3.44 -6.24
C LEU A 104 -13.20 -2.92 -7.64
N ILE A 105 -13.01 -3.73 -8.68
CA ILE A 105 -13.40 -3.37 -10.06
C ILE A 105 -14.91 -3.34 -10.21
N ASN A 106 -15.62 -4.29 -9.60
CA ASN A 106 -17.06 -4.44 -9.77
C ASN A 106 -17.88 -3.53 -8.83
N ASP A 107 -17.28 -3.07 -7.74
CA ASP A 107 -17.92 -2.17 -6.77
C ASP A 107 -17.10 -0.88 -6.63
N LYS A 108 -17.42 0.09 -7.49
CA LYS A 108 -16.73 1.38 -7.51
C LYS A 108 -17.00 2.21 -6.26
N GLU A 109 -18.18 2.08 -5.65
CA GLU A 109 -18.51 2.80 -4.41
C GLU A 109 -17.64 2.29 -3.26
N LEU A 110 -17.54 0.97 -3.11
CA LEU A 110 -16.64 0.34 -2.13
C LEU A 110 -15.19 0.75 -2.36
N SER A 111 -14.73 0.76 -3.61
CA SER A 111 -13.37 1.15 -3.99
C SER A 111 -13.05 2.58 -3.54
N LEU A 112 -13.93 3.53 -3.83
CA LEU A 112 -13.78 4.93 -3.41
C LEU A 112 -13.80 5.07 -1.89
N LYS A 113 -14.75 4.43 -1.22
CA LYS A 113 -14.87 4.46 0.24
C LYS A 113 -13.64 3.90 0.95
N MET A 114 -13.08 2.79 0.43
CA MET A 114 -11.83 2.23 0.96
C MET A 114 -10.65 3.19 0.77
N GLY A 115 -10.56 3.85 -0.37
CA GLY A 115 -9.52 4.85 -0.63
C GLY A 115 -9.60 6.05 0.33
N GLU A 116 -10.79 6.60 0.54
CA GLU A 116 -11.04 7.68 1.50
C GLU A 116 -10.68 7.26 2.93
N SER A 117 -11.11 6.07 3.35
CA SER A 117 -10.77 5.52 4.67
C SER A 117 -9.27 5.32 4.84
N GLY A 118 -8.56 4.93 3.78
CA GLY A 118 -7.10 4.77 3.79
C GLY A 118 -6.38 6.09 4.06
N ARG A 119 -6.81 7.17 3.42
CA ARG A 119 -6.27 8.50 3.66
C ARG A 119 -6.47 8.94 5.10
N ILE A 120 -7.69 8.84 5.62
CA ILE A 120 -8.01 9.20 7.01
C ILE A 120 -7.12 8.41 7.98
N PHE A 121 -7.02 7.10 7.77
CA PHE A 121 -6.19 6.22 8.60
C PHE A 121 -4.72 6.67 8.64
N VAL A 122 -4.13 7.00 7.49
CA VAL A 122 -2.72 7.44 7.45
C VAL A 122 -2.54 8.80 8.11
N GLU A 123 -3.44 9.76 7.87
CA GLU A 123 -3.38 11.10 8.46
C GLU A 123 -3.52 11.06 9.99
N GLU A 124 -4.38 10.18 10.53
CA GLU A 124 -4.65 10.07 11.97
C GLU A 124 -3.60 9.26 12.73
N ILE A 125 -2.88 8.34 12.07
CA ILE A 125 -1.97 7.44 12.77
C ILE A 125 -0.50 7.75 12.49
N PHE A 126 -0.19 8.16 11.25
CA PHE A 126 1.19 8.28 10.77
C PHE A 126 1.63 9.72 10.47
N SER A 127 0.81 10.74 10.77
CA SER A 127 1.29 12.13 10.65
C SER A 127 2.44 12.40 11.62
N TRP A 128 3.38 13.26 11.22
CA TRP A 128 4.54 13.59 12.05
C TRP A 128 4.15 14.20 13.39
N GLU A 129 3.07 14.96 13.44
CA GLU A 129 2.52 15.57 14.66
C GLU A 129 2.09 14.49 15.65
N ILE A 130 1.36 13.48 15.17
CA ILE A 130 0.88 12.37 16.00
C ILE A 130 2.04 11.50 16.47
N ILE A 131 2.97 11.15 15.58
CA ILE A 131 4.15 10.35 15.94
C ILE A 131 5.02 11.09 16.97
N ALA A 132 5.31 12.37 16.76
CA ALA A 132 6.10 13.16 17.68
C ALA A 132 5.45 13.26 19.06
N LYS A 133 4.11 13.48 19.11
CA LYS A 133 3.36 13.51 20.35
C LYS A 133 3.43 12.17 21.09
N LYS A 134 3.14 11.06 20.42
CA LYS A 134 3.23 9.71 21.02
C LYS A 134 4.62 9.43 21.60
N PHE A 135 5.67 9.83 20.88
CA PHE A 135 7.05 9.65 21.30
C PHE A 135 7.34 10.47 22.57
N LEU A 136 6.99 11.76 22.60
CA LEU A 136 7.18 12.62 23.76
C LEU A 136 6.40 12.14 24.99
N ASP A 137 5.14 11.70 24.80
CA ASP A 137 4.32 11.16 25.88
C ASP A 137 4.94 9.87 26.45
N SER A 138 5.48 9.00 25.61
CA SER A 138 6.17 7.77 26.05
C SER A 138 7.41 8.07 26.90
N ILE A 139 8.25 9.01 26.47
CA ILE A 139 9.43 9.43 27.24
C ILE A 139 9.01 10.06 28.58
N SER A 140 8.02 10.94 28.57
CA SER A 140 7.53 11.63 29.77
C SER A 140 6.97 10.63 30.80
N ASN A 141 6.28 9.60 30.36
CA ASN A 141 5.74 8.54 31.23
C ASN A 141 6.87 7.66 31.79
N TYR A 142 7.89 7.34 30.99
CA TYR A 142 9.04 6.60 31.46
C TYR A 142 9.77 7.34 32.59
N ILE A 143 10.07 8.64 32.41
CA ILE A 143 10.76 9.48 33.42
C ILE A 143 9.94 9.61 34.71
N LYS A 144 8.60 9.64 34.63
CA LYS A 144 7.73 9.72 35.82
C LYS A 144 7.72 8.43 36.63
N ASN A 145 7.83 7.30 35.98
CA ASN A 145 7.77 5.97 36.64
C ASN A 145 9.11 5.53 37.27
N GLU A 146 10.21 6.21 36.96
CA GLU A 146 11.52 5.95 37.61
C GLU A 146 11.77 6.84 38.85
N LYS A 147 10.82 7.65 39.25
CA LYS A 147 10.85 8.42 40.51
C LYS A 147 9.95 7.81 41.58
#